data_443c5e8e4bbb8bda163eda8523b29229
#
_entry.id   443c5e8e4bbb8bda163eda8523b29229
#
_cell.length_a   1.000
_cell.length_b   1.000
_cell.length_c   1.000
_cell.angle_alpha   90.00
_cell.angle_beta   90.00
_cell.angle_gamma   90.00
#
_symmetry.space_group_name_H-M   'P 1'
#
loop_
_entity.id
_entity.type
_entity.pdbx_description
1 polymer ?
#
loop_
_entity_poly.entity_id
_entity_poly.type
_entity_poly.pdbx_seq_one_letter_code
_entity_poly.pdbx_strand_id
1 'polypeptide(L)'
;MKTYNNQSVIIHTGGGNKDCLNLIRLLAAFQVLYGHTLAHLNIDSISILGEFINFFSGVPIFFTMSGFLIWWSIGRSKSFGEYLKKRFWRIFPERWVAVAIELIVLLCLYREPINWTQFGAFAITQSTVFQFWTPDCLRGYGCGCPNGALWTICVLIQFYFFAYFVYKALHGRKTWVWMMAFVASLGVSLMEPLLRTHLPEIAGKLLGQTLLPYFWMFLAASFVAEKKDVTLPFLKKYWWTFLVALLLVRFSGFDFQAGYNVLNTILLFLCLTGAAYVFPKLNVKTDISYGVYIYHMTVVNALIALGYTGNQWLLLIVTVMTFILAWVSTKTVGSLAMRMKLKSQRD
;
A
#
# COMPACT_ATOMS: atom_id res chain seq x y z
N MET A 1 -14.57 43.42 4.92
CA MET A 1 -15.11 42.18 5.49
C MET A 1 -15.43 41.25 4.33
N LYS A 2 -14.53 40.30 3.96
CA LYS A 2 -14.77 39.32 2.91
C LYS A 2 -15.22 38.02 3.57
N THR A 3 -16.47 37.68 3.36
CA THR A 3 -17.11 36.42 3.78
C THR A 3 -16.36 35.22 3.20
N TYR A 4 -15.71 34.45 4.04
CA TYR A 4 -15.09 33.17 3.66
C TYR A 4 -16.18 32.12 3.49
N ASN A 5 -16.44 31.78 2.24
CA ASN A 5 -17.28 30.64 1.87
C ASN A 5 -16.63 29.33 2.34
N ASN A 6 -17.33 28.62 3.21
CA ASN A 6 -16.96 27.28 3.71
C ASN A 6 -17.11 26.24 2.57
N GLN A 7 -16.22 26.27 1.56
CA GLN A 7 -16.12 25.17 0.62
C GLN A 7 -15.33 24.03 1.30
N SER A 8 -16.03 22.92 1.53
CA SER A 8 -15.47 21.63 1.91
C SER A 8 -14.20 21.35 1.09
N VAL A 9 -13.06 21.28 1.79
CA VAL A 9 -11.77 20.97 1.18
C VAL A 9 -11.80 19.52 0.70
N ILE A 10 -12.22 19.32 -0.55
CA ILE A 10 -12.15 18.03 -1.25
C ILE A 10 -10.67 17.76 -1.50
N ILE A 11 -10.18 16.67 -0.95
CA ILE A 11 -8.83 16.18 -1.20
C ILE A 11 -8.75 15.76 -2.67
N HIS A 12 -8.36 16.69 -3.54
CA HIS A 12 -8.08 16.37 -4.93
C HIS A 12 -6.74 15.62 -5.01
N THR A 13 -6.79 14.30 -5.07
CA THR A 13 -5.75 13.54 -5.75
C THR A 13 -5.86 13.90 -7.22
N GLY A 14 -4.99 14.76 -7.68
CA GLY A 14 -4.67 15.14 -9.05
C GLY A 14 -5.73 15.04 -10.16
N GLY A 15 -6.85 15.73 -10.05
CA GLY A 15 -7.87 15.80 -11.11
C GLY A 15 -9.27 15.49 -10.57
N GLY A 16 -10.17 16.50 -10.50
CA GLY A 16 -11.54 16.29 -10.03
C GLY A 16 -12.28 15.25 -10.86
N ASN A 17 -13.08 14.39 -10.25
CA ASN A 17 -14.03 13.39 -10.77
C ASN A 17 -13.73 12.73 -12.15
N LYS A 18 -12.45 12.59 -12.52
CA LYS A 18 -12.02 12.05 -13.83
C LYS A 18 -11.62 10.58 -13.78
N ASP A 19 -11.51 10.00 -12.58
CA ASP A 19 -11.11 8.61 -12.36
C ASP A 19 -11.71 8.03 -11.07
N CYS A 20 -11.64 6.70 -10.90
CA CYS A 20 -12.03 5.99 -9.69
C CYS A 20 -10.84 5.32 -8.97
N LEU A 21 -9.65 5.90 -9.01
CA LEU A 21 -8.45 5.34 -8.39
C LEU A 21 -8.59 5.12 -6.87
N ASN A 22 -9.39 5.93 -6.17
CA ASN A 22 -9.66 5.71 -4.74
C ASN A 22 -10.41 4.39 -4.51
N LEU A 23 -11.35 4.02 -5.40
CA LEU A 23 -12.03 2.72 -5.31
C LEU A 23 -11.04 1.57 -5.49
N ILE A 24 -10.15 1.66 -6.50
CA ILE A 24 -9.15 0.62 -6.75
C ILE A 24 -8.24 0.42 -5.53
N ARG A 25 -7.80 1.51 -4.89
CA ARG A 25 -6.99 1.45 -3.67
C ARG A 25 -7.76 0.85 -2.49
N LEU A 26 -9.05 1.16 -2.38
CA LEU A 26 -9.90 0.58 -1.34
C LEU A 26 -10.09 -0.92 -1.55
N LEU A 27 -10.33 -1.37 -2.79
CA LEU A 27 -10.42 -2.80 -3.13
C LEU A 27 -9.09 -3.52 -2.87
N ALA A 28 -7.95 -2.89 -3.18
CA ALA A 28 -6.64 -3.44 -2.86
C ALA A 28 -6.41 -3.58 -1.35
N ALA A 29 -6.83 -2.58 -0.54
CA ALA A 29 -6.76 -2.66 0.92
C ALA A 29 -7.66 -3.75 1.47
N PHE A 30 -8.87 -3.90 0.93
CA PHE A 30 -9.81 -4.93 1.31
C PHE A 30 -9.28 -6.33 0.98
N GLN A 31 -8.64 -6.52 -0.19
CA GLN A 31 -8.02 -7.80 -0.54
C GLN A 31 -6.94 -8.22 0.47
N VAL A 32 -6.09 -7.28 0.90
CA VAL A 32 -5.07 -7.56 1.93
C VAL A 32 -5.73 -7.89 3.28
N LEU A 33 -6.73 -7.12 3.70
CA LEU A 33 -7.52 -7.39 4.90
C LEU A 33 -8.14 -8.80 4.84
N TYR A 34 -8.78 -9.13 3.72
CA TYR A 34 -9.41 -10.43 3.50
C TYR A 34 -8.39 -11.57 3.66
N GLY A 35 -7.28 -11.52 2.92
CA GLY A 35 -6.26 -12.56 2.94
C GLY A 35 -5.66 -12.76 4.34
N HIS A 36 -5.30 -11.68 5.04
CA HIS A 36 -4.76 -11.77 6.40
C HIS A 36 -5.81 -12.29 7.40
N THR A 37 -7.07 -11.87 7.27
CA THR A 37 -8.15 -12.35 8.14
C THR A 37 -8.34 -13.85 8.02
N LEU A 38 -8.43 -14.37 6.80
CA LEU A 38 -8.58 -15.82 6.59
C LEU A 38 -7.36 -16.59 7.13
N ALA A 39 -6.15 -16.15 6.76
CA ALA A 39 -4.92 -16.84 7.12
C ALA A 39 -4.67 -16.88 8.63
N HIS A 40 -4.87 -15.76 9.35
CA HIS A 40 -4.52 -15.65 10.75
C HIS A 40 -5.65 -16.08 11.70
N LEU A 41 -6.91 -16.01 11.27
CA LEU A 41 -8.04 -16.50 12.07
C LEU A 41 -8.44 -17.95 11.72
N ASN A 42 -7.66 -18.64 10.87
CA ASN A 42 -7.94 -20.01 10.43
C ASN A 42 -9.37 -20.17 9.88
N ILE A 43 -9.75 -19.27 8.99
CA ILE A 43 -11.07 -19.30 8.35
C ILE A 43 -10.92 -19.88 6.96
N ASP A 44 -11.73 -20.90 6.64
CA ASP A 44 -11.80 -21.46 5.29
C ASP A 44 -12.31 -20.42 4.29
N SER A 45 -11.63 -20.32 3.14
CA SER A 45 -12.07 -19.39 2.11
C SER A 45 -13.42 -19.79 1.54
N ILE A 46 -14.30 -18.80 1.37
CA ILE A 46 -15.54 -18.99 0.60
C ILE A 46 -15.12 -19.16 -0.87
N SER A 47 -15.15 -20.39 -1.39
CA SER A 47 -14.43 -20.83 -2.59
C SER A 47 -14.46 -19.85 -3.79
N ILE A 48 -15.64 -19.47 -4.27
CA ILE A 48 -15.77 -18.60 -5.45
C ILE A 48 -15.39 -17.14 -5.13
N LEU A 49 -15.86 -16.62 -4.01
CA LEU A 49 -15.56 -15.24 -3.60
C LEU A 49 -14.09 -15.08 -3.25
N GLY A 50 -13.49 -16.06 -2.59
CA GLY A 50 -12.09 -16.08 -2.23
C GLY A 50 -11.18 -16.05 -3.46
N GLU A 51 -11.46 -16.84 -4.46
CA GLU A 51 -10.71 -16.83 -5.71
C GLU A 51 -10.83 -15.49 -6.45
N PHE A 52 -12.05 -14.94 -6.51
CA PHE A 52 -12.27 -13.62 -7.11
C PHE A 52 -11.50 -12.52 -6.38
N ILE A 53 -11.51 -12.51 -5.05
CA ILE A 53 -10.77 -11.50 -4.26
C ILE A 53 -9.27 -11.72 -4.42
N ASN A 54 -8.77 -12.96 -4.40
CA ASN A 54 -7.36 -13.28 -4.60
C ASN A 54 -6.85 -13.00 -6.02
N PHE A 55 -7.74 -12.85 -6.98
CA PHE A 55 -7.42 -12.38 -8.32
C PHE A 55 -6.80 -10.97 -8.30
N PHE A 56 -7.20 -10.12 -7.37
CA PHE A 56 -6.74 -8.75 -7.22
C PHE A 56 -5.64 -8.67 -6.16
N SER A 57 -4.38 -8.92 -6.53
CA SER A 57 -3.25 -8.83 -5.61
C SER A 57 -3.06 -7.41 -5.07
N GLY A 58 -3.44 -7.16 -3.82
CA GLY A 58 -3.52 -5.81 -3.23
C GLY A 58 -2.16 -5.10 -3.13
N VAL A 59 -1.10 -5.79 -2.68
CA VAL A 59 0.23 -5.18 -2.54
C VAL A 59 0.82 -4.74 -3.88
N PRO A 60 0.83 -5.55 -4.95
CA PRO A 60 1.23 -5.09 -6.27
C PRO A 60 0.44 -3.89 -6.79
N ILE A 61 -0.88 -3.85 -6.53
CA ILE A 61 -1.71 -2.70 -6.88
C ILE A 61 -1.25 -1.45 -6.13
N PHE A 62 -0.94 -1.54 -4.83
CA PHE A 62 -0.41 -0.40 -4.07
C PHE A 62 0.93 0.09 -4.61
N PHE A 63 1.85 -0.80 -4.95
CA PHE A 63 3.17 -0.41 -5.46
C PHE A 63 3.08 0.22 -6.85
N THR A 64 2.28 -0.33 -7.75
CA THR A 64 2.06 0.23 -9.08
C THR A 64 1.30 1.55 -9.01
N MET A 65 0.20 1.64 -8.24
CA MET A 65 -0.54 2.90 -8.05
C MET A 65 0.34 3.99 -7.41
N SER A 66 1.26 3.59 -6.53
CA SER A 66 2.24 4.53 -5.97
C SER A 66 3.17 5.08 -7.04
N GLY A 67 3.75 4.24 -7.90
CA GLY A 67 4.57 4.69 -9.02
C GLY A 67 3.85 5.68 -9.92
N PHE A 68 2.60 5.36 -10.28
CA PHE A 68 1.76 6.19 -11.13
C PHE A 68 1.43 7.56 -10.51
N LEU A 69 0.97 7.59 -9.26
CA LEU A 69 0.54 8.83 -8.60
C LEU A 69 1.69 9.69 -8.09
N ILE A 70 2.77 9.06 -7.61
CA ILE A 70 3.95 9.75 -7.09
C ILE A 70 4.66 10.49 -8.20
N TRP A 71 4.77 9.91 -9.39
CA TRP A 71 5.39 10.55 -10.54
C TRP A 71 4.82 11.94 -10.81
N TRP A 72 3.52 12.07 -10.86
CA TRP A 72 2.87 13.37 -11.03
C TRP A 72 3.02 14.29 -9.82
N SER A 73 3.10 13.72 -8.62
CA SER A 73 3.29 14.51 -7.41
C SER A 73 4.67 15.16 -7.37
N ILE A 74 5.71 14.47 -7.86
CA ILE A 74 7.07 15.02 -7.96
C ILE A 74 7.08 16.16 -8.97
N GLY A 75 6.52 15.95 -10.19
CA GLY A 75 6.46 16.97 -11.23
C GLY A 75 5.74 18.26 -10.81
N ARG A 76 4.86 18.18 -9.79
CA ARG A 76 4.15 19.34 -9.23
C ARG A 76 4.78 19.90 -7.94
N SER A 77 5.96 19.44 -7.57
CA SER A 77 6.67 19.90 -6.37
C SER A 77 7.89 20.73 -6.77
N LYS A 78 8.09 21.87 -6.11
CA LYS A 78 9.19 22.80 -6.40
C LYS A 78 10.55 22.25 -5.96
N SER A 79 10.57 21.42 -4.91
CA SER A 79 11.78 20.86 -4.33
C SER A 79 11.59 19.47 -3.76
N PHE A 80 12.71 18.78 -3.49
CA PHE A 80 12.72 17.49 -2.79
C PHE A 80 12.07 17.60 -1.40
N GLY A 81 12.40 18.63 -0.64
CA GLY A 81 11.82 18.85 0.70
C GLY A 81 10.30 19.07 0.66
N GLU A 82 9.81 19.86 -0.28
CA GLU A 82 8.35 20.05 -0.45
C GLU A 82 7.65 18.74 -0.81
N TYR A 83 8.25 17.96 -1.72
CA TYR A 83 7.73 16.65 -2.10
C TYR A 83 7.68 15.69 -0.90
N LEU A 84 8.79 15.55 -0.15
CA LEU A 84 8.84 14.68 1.05
C LEU A 84 7.86 15.13 2.13
N LYS A 85 7.73 16.44 2.36
CA LYS A 85 6.76 17.00 3.31
C LYS A 85 5.32 16.60 2.95
N LYS A 86 4.96 16.59 1.65
CA LYS A 86 3.65 16.12 1.18
C LYS A 86 3.45 14.62 1.48
N ARG A 87 4.50 13.80 1.38
CA ARG A 87 4.46 12.35 1.67
C ARG A 87 4.39 12.09 3.17
N PHE A 88 5.16 12.83 3.96
CA PHE A 88 5.12 12.76 5.41
C PHE A 88 3.71 12.97 5.97
N TRP A 89 3.06 14.09 5.61
CA TRP A 89 1.69 14.39 6.04
C TRP A 89 0.64 13.40 5.53
N ARG A 90 0.96 12.61 4.51
CA ARG A 90 0.06 11.57 3.99
C ARG A 90 0.13 10.27 4.79
N ILE A 91 1.29 9.93 5.39
CA ILE A 91 1.52 8.63 6.03
C ILE A 91 1.54 8.75 7.55
N PHE A 92 2.41 9.60 8.08
CA PHE A 92 2.80 9.52 9.49
C PHE A 92 1.69 9.87 10.49
N PRO A 93 0.85 10.91 10.31
CA PRO A 93 -0.14 11.25 11.31
C PRO A 93 -1.14 10.14 11.61
N GLU A 94 -1.77 9.58 10.58
CA GLU A 94 -2.73 8.47 10.75
C GLU A 94 -2.03 7.23 11.28
N ARG A 95 -0.80 6.97 10.85
CA ARG A 95 -0.03 5.84 11.30
C ARG A 95 0.33 5.93 12.78
N TRP A 96 0.76 7.09 13.28
CA TRP A 96 1.07 7.25 14.72
C TRP A 96 -0.14 6.96 15.59
N VAL A 97 -1.34 7.35 15.16
CA VAL A 97 -2.57 7.01 15.87
C VAL A 97 -2.84 5.51 15.80
N ALA A 98 -2.63 4.88 14.63
CA ALA A 98 -2.80 3.43 14.50
C ALA A 98 -1.83 2.67 15.41
N VAL A 99 -0.56 3.07 15.46
CA VAL A 99 0.44 2.49 16.36
C VAL A 99 0.04 2.69 17.82
N ALA A 100 -0.42 3.88 18.21
CA ALA A 100 -0.88 4.12 19.58
C ALA A 100 -2.05 3.21 19.96
N ILE A 101 -3.05 3.06 19.08
CA ILE A 101 -4.18 2.13 19.29
C ILE A 101 -3.69 0.69 19.37
N GLU A 102 -2.80 0.27 18.49
CA GLU A 102 -2.19 -1.07 18.49
C GLU A 102 -1.49 -1.37 19.81
N LEU A 103 -0.64 -0.44 20.29
CA LEU A 103 0.08 -0.60 21.56
C LEU A 103 -0.87 -0.67 22.76
N ILE A 104 -1.92 0.17 22.77
CA ILE A 104 -2.94 0.14 23.83
C ILE A 104 -3.68 -1.20 23.83
N VAL A 105 -4.15 -1.66 22.67
CA VAL A 105 -4.86 -2.94 22.55
C VAL A 105 -3.96 -4.10 22.95
N LEU A 106 -2.68 -4.09 22.54
CA LEU A 106 -1.69 -5.07 22.95
C LEU A 106 -1.53 -5.09 24.47
N LEU A 107 -1.30 -3.95 25.11
CA LEU A 107 -1.14 -3.87 26.57
C LEU A 107 -2.40 -4.31 27.33
N CYS A 108 -3.59 -4.10 26.79
CA CYS A 108 -4.84 -4.54 27.41
C CYS A 108 -5.06 -6.07 27.31
N LEU A 109 -4.62 -6.69 26.22
CA LEU A 109 -4.95 -8.09 25.91
C LEU A 109 -3.81 -9.07 26.13
N TYR A 110 -2.56 -8.63 26.03
CA TYR A 110 -1.41 -9.51 26.21
C TYR A 110 -1.17 -9.81 27.68
N ARG A 111 -0.99 -11.10 28.01
CA ARG A 111 -0.91 -11.57 29.40
C ARG A 111 0.48 -12.07 29.81
N GLU A 112 1.36 -12.27 28.80
CA GLU A 112 2.73 -12.69 29.07
C GLU A 112 3.60 -11.55 29.59
N PRO A 113 4.70 -11.83 30.32
CA PRO A 113 5.61 -10.82 30.81
C PRO A 113 6.21 -9.97 29.70
N ILE A 114 6.14 -8.66 29.83
CA ILE A 114 6.68 -7.70 28.85
C ILE A 114 8.04 -7.22 29.30
N ASN A 115 9.04 -7.34 28.43
CA ASN A 115 10.30 -6.63 28.58
C ASN A 115 10.10 -5.17 28.12
N TRP A 116 10.02 -4.24 29.08
CA TRP A 116 9.70 -2.83 28.81
C TRP A 116 10.74 -2.11 27.95
N THR A 117 12.00 -2.51 28.01
CA THR A 117 13.05 -1.94 27.12
C THR A 117 12.80 -2.35 25.68
N GLN A 118 12.52 -3.63 25.44
CA GLN A 118 12.18 -4.13 24.10
C GLN A 118 10.85 -3.57 23.60
N PHE A 119 9.85 -3.42 24.48
CA PHE A 119 8.58 -2.80 24.15
C PHE A 119 8.73 -1.32 23.74
N GLY A 120 9.55 -0.55 24.48
CA GLY A 120 9.86 0.84 24.13
C GLY A 120 10.58 0.95 22.79
N ALA A 121 11.56 0.08 22.52
CA ALA A 121 12.24 0.00 21.24
C ALA A 121 11.27 -0.38 20.10
N PHE A 122 10.35 -1.31 20.35
CA PHE A 122 9.29 -1.67 19.40
C PHE A 122 8.37 -0.48 19.11
N ALA A 123 7.90 0.24 20.11
CA ALA A 123 7.06 1.44 19.92
C ALA A 123 7.76 2.50 19.06
N ILE A 124 9.06 2.73 19.27
CA ILE A 124 9.86 3.65 18.46
C ILE A 124 9.99 3.13 17.02
N THR A 125 10.36 1.87 16.81
CA THR A 125 10.51 1.30 15.47
C THR A 125 9.21 1.33 14.69
N GLN A 126 8.08 0.97 15.31
CA GLN A 126 6.77 1.06 14.68
C GLN A 126 6.36 2.49 14.34
N SER A 127 6.82 3.48 15.09
CA SER A 127 6.55 4.90 14.83
C SER A 127 7.44 5.53 13.75
N THR A 128 8.49 4.83 13.32
CA THR A 128 9.49 5.30 12.34
C THR A 128 9.39 4.54 11.01
N VAL A 129 10.50 4.35 10.32
CA VAL A 129 10.60 3.58 9.06
C VAL A 129 10.98 2.11 9.27
N PHE A 130 11.29 1.68 10.50
CA PHE A 130 11.79 0.34 10.83
C PHE A 130 10.70 -0.60 11.33
N GLN A 131 9.60 -0.73 10.61
CA GLN A 131 8.38 -1.40 11.04
C GLN A 131 8.37 -2.92 10.87
N PHE A 132 9.48 -3.48 10.49
CA PHE A 132 9.62 -4.92 10.21
C PHE A 132 10.15 -5.73 11.40
N TRP A 133 10.48 -5.09 12.53
CA TRP A 133 11.02 -5.76 13.70
C TRP A 133 9.95 -5.98 14.76
N THR A 134 9.88 -7.22 15.28
CA THR A 134 9.06 -7.60 16.44
C THR A 134 9.98 -8.27 17.45
N PRO A 135 10.06 -7.78 18.70
CA PRO A 135 10.88 -8.38 19.75
C PRO A 135 10.30 -9.72 20.23
N ASP A 136 11.16 -10.57 20.77
CA ASP A 136 10.76 -11.91 21.19
C ASP A 136 9.69 -11.90 22.29
N CYS A 137 9.75 -10.91 23.21
CA CYS A 137 8.74 -10.76 24.25
C CYS A 137 7.33 -10.45 23.75
N LEU A 138 7.15 -10.11 22.47
CA LEU A 138 5.84 -9.86 21.85
C LEU A 138 5.42 -10.95 20.84
N ARG A 139 6.27 -11.98 20.64
CA ARG A 139 5.97 -13.07 19.69
C ARG A 139 4.78 -13.93 20.09
N GLY A 140 4.41 -13.94 21.37
CA GLY A 140 3.21 -14.61 21.86
C GLY A 140 1.91 -13.83 21.63
N TYR A 141 1.95 -12.59 21.17
CA TYR A 141 0.75 -11.80 20.92
C TYR A 141 0.15 -12.04 19.53
N GLY A 142 -1.13 -12.38 19.49
CA GLY A 142 -1.88 -12.56 18.25
C GLY A 142 -1.26 -13.62 17.33
N CYS A 143 -0.96 -13.25 16.09
CA CYS A 143 -0.30 -14.13 15.14
C CYS A 143 1.26 -14.12 15.23
N GLY A 144 1.82 -13.62 16.33
CA GLY A 144 3.28 -13.53 16.55
C GLY A 144 3.93 -12.26 15.99
N CYS A 145 3.15 -11.37 15.39
CA CYS A 145 3.57 -10.06 14.94
C CYS A 145 2.41 -9.06 15.10
N PRO A 146 2.53 -8.03 15.97
CA PRO A 146 1.42 -7.10 16.23
C PRO A 146 0.85 -6.45 14.97
N ASN A 147 1.67 -6.10 13.98
CA ASN A 147 1.17 -5.62 12.69
C ASN A 147 2.10 -6.00 11.52
N GLY A 148 2.00 -7.24 11.08
CA GLY A 148 2.81 -7.77 9.98
C GLY A 148 2.61 -7.04 8.63
N ALA A 149 1.48 -6.35 8.42
CA ALA A 149 1.24 -5.66 7.16
C ALA A 149 2.13 -4.44 6.93
N LEU A 150 2.71 -3.85 7.99
CA LEU A 150 3.45 -2.60 7.91
C LEU A 150 4.78 -2.68 7.12
N TRP A 151 5.28 -3.87 6.82
CA TRP A 151 6.50 -4.04 6.02
C TRP A 151 6.41 -3.33 4.66
N THR A 152 5.24 -3.32 4.04
CA THR A 152 5.02 -2.66 2.74
C THR A 152 5.12 -1.14 2.84
N ILE A 153 4.79 -0.56 4.00
CA ILE A 153 4.95 0.88 4.26
C ILE A 153 6.44 1.23 4.36
N CYS A 154 7.25 0.34 4.94
CA CYS A 154 8.71 0.50 4.93
C CYS A 154 9.24 0.59 3.49
N VAL A 155 8.82 -0.32 2.60
CA VAL A 155 9.17 -0.30 1.16
C VAL A 155 8.62 0.95 0.48
N LEU A 156 7.39 1.35 0.78
CA LEU A 156 6.74 2.54 0.20
C LEU A 156 7.48 3.84 0.56
N ILE A 157 7.98 3.96 1.79
CA ILE A 157 8.79 5.12 2.21
C ILE A 157 10.10 5.17 1.43
N GLN A 158 10.73 4.02 1.19
CA GLN A 158 11.91 3.94 0.34
C GLN A 158 11.58 4.37 -1.10
N PHE A 159 10.44 3.92 -1.67
CA PHE A 159 9.97 4.42 -2.97
C PHE A 159 9.82 5.95 -2.96
N TYR A 160 9.25 6.52 -1.92
CA TYR A 160 9.09 7.97 -1.83
C TYR A 160 10.42 8.71 -1.84
N PHE A 161 11.41 8.20 -1.14
CA PHE A 161 12.73 8.81 -1.13
C PHE A 161 13.42 8.72 -2.50
N PHE A 162 13.51 7.52 -3.07
CA PHE A 162 14.24 7.27 -4.31
C PHE A 162 13.51 7.78 -5.56
N ALA A 163 12.17 7.84 -5.54
CA ALA A 163 11.36 8.29 -6.68
C ALA A 163 11.76 9.68 -7.19
N TYR A 164 12.18 10.59 -6.31
CA TYR A 164 12.58 11.93 -6.72
C TYR A 164 13.85 11.91 -7.58
N PHE A 165 14.83 11.11 -7.21
CA PHE A 165 16.07 10.97 -7.97
C PHE A 165 15.82 10.24 -9.28
N VAL A 166 15.00 9.21 -9.27
CA VAL A 166 14.57 8.49 -10.47
C VAL A 166 13.80 9.40 -11.42
N TYR A 167 12.93 10.25 -10.90
CA TYR A 167 12.26 11.28 -11.69
C TYR A 167 13.27 12.21 -12.38
N LYS A 168 14.26 12.72 -11.65
CA LYS A 168 15.31 13.58 -12.21
C LYS A 168 16.15 12.88 -13.29
N ALA A 169 16.38 11.57 -13.15
CA ALA A 169 17.15 10.78 -14.11
C ALA A 169 16.35 10.41 -15.35
N LEU A 170 15.04 10.09 -15.21
CA LEU A 170 14.24 9.50 -16.30
C LEU A 170 13.21 10.43 -16.93
N HIS A 171 12.83 11.55 -16.28
CA HIS A 171 11.87 12.50 -16.84
C HIS A 171 12.35 13.06 -18.16
N GLY A 172 11.48 13.05 -19.17
CA GLY A 172 11.79 13.49 -20.54
C GLY A 172 12.71 12.56 -21.34
N ARG A 173 13.18 11.46 -20.78
CA ARG A 173 14.04 10.52 -21.50
C ARG A 173 13.27 9.69 -22.54
N LYS A 174 14.02 9.20 -23.54
CA LYS A 174 13.51 8.31 -24.58
C LYS A 174 13.03 6.99 -23.99
N THR A 175 12.07 6.34 -24.64
CA THR A 175 11.46 5.08 -24.15
C THR A 175 12.49 3.97 -23.92
N TRP A 176 13.54 3.86 -24.73
CA TRP A 176 14.56 2.82 -24.54
C TRP A 176 15.34 2.96 -23.21
N VAL A 177 15.54 4.20 -22.70
CA VAL A 177 16.17 4.43 -21.40
C VAL A 177 15.28 3.89 -20.27
N TRP A 178 13.96 4.10 -20.38
CA TRP A 178 12.98 3.53 -19.46
C TRP A 178 12.96 2.01 -19.50
N MET A 179 13.04 1.43 -20.69
CA MET A 179 13.10 -0.04 -20.85
C MET A 179 14.37 -0.61 -20.21
N MET A 180 15.52 0.03 -20.38
CA MET A 180 16.77 -0.38 -19.72
C MET A 180 16.63 -0.32 -18.19
N ALA A 181 16.08 0.79 -17.65
CA ALA A 181 15.87 0.94 -16.21
C ALA A 181 14.90 -0.14 -15.66
N PHE A 182 13.82 -0.42 -16.40
CA PHE A 182 12.86 -1.47 -16.05
C PHE A 182 13.52 -2.86 -16.06
N VAL A 183 14.22 -3.22 -17.12
CA VAL A 183 14.91 -4.53 -17.25
C VAL A 183 15.98 -4.69 -16.16
N ALA A 184 16.76 -3.63 -15.89
CA ALA A 184 17.74 -3.65 -14.80
C ALA A 184 17.09 -3.89 -13.44
N SER A 185 15.99 -3.15 -13.15
CA SER A 185 15.25 -3.33 -11.89
C SER A 185 14.59 -4.72 -11.78
N LEU A 186 14.05 -5.24 -12.88
CA LEU A 186 13.50 -6.59 -12.93
C LEU A 186 14.59 -7.64 -12.71
N GLY A 187 15.77 -7.45 -13.34
CA GLY A 187 16.94 -8.32 -13.13
C GLY A 187 17.37 -8.37 -11.67
N VAL A 188 17.43 -7.23 -10.98
CA VAL A 188 17.71 -7.18 -9.53
C VAL A 188 16.67 -7.95 -8.73
N SER A 189 15.39 -7.80 -9.07
CA SER A 189 14.31 -8.55 -8.41
C SER A 189 14.41 -10.07 -8.63
N LEU A 190 14.79 -10.51 -9.84
CA LEU A 190 15.00 -11.93 -10.15
C LEU A 190 16.21 -12.52 -9.43
N MET A 191 17.23 -11.71 -9.15
CA MET A 191 18.40 -12.13 -8.39
C MET A 191 18.16 -12.18 -6.87
N GLU A 192 17.11 -11.57 -6.36
CA GLU A 192 16.84 -11.47 -4.92
C GLU A 192 16.78 -12.84 -4.22
N PRO A 193 16.06 -13.87 -4.73
CA PRO A 193 16.04 -15.19 -4.10
C PRO A 193 17.43 -15.82 -4.02
N LEU A 194 18.24 -15.67 -5.09
CA LEU A 194 19.61 -16.18 -5.12
C LEU A 194 20.52 -15.44 -4.12
N LEU A 195 20.41 -14.11 -4.06
CA LEU A 195 21.17 -13.31 -3.09
C LEU A 195 20.81 -13.70 -1.66
N ARG A 196 19.53 -13.95 -1.39
CA ARG A 196 19.03 -14.35 -0.07
C ARG A 196 19.64 -15.65 0.43
N THR A 197 19.91 -16.63 -0.46
CA THR A 197 20.53 -17.91 -0.06
C THR A 197 22.00 -17.75 0.34
N HIS A 198 22.70 -16.71 -0.13
CA HIS A 198 24.11 -16.44 0.16
C HIS A 198 24.32 -15.46 1.32
N LEU A 199 23.24 -14.85 1.82
CA LEU A 199 23.29 -13.88 2.92
C LEU A 199 22.99 -14.56 4.26
N PRO A 200 23.54 -14.04 5.39
CA PRO A 200 23.05 -14.41 6.71
C PRO A 200 21.52 -14.20 6.82
N GLU A 201 20.85 -15.05 7.58
CA GLU A 201 19.37 -15.08 7.67
C GLU A 201 18.74 -13.69 7.91
N ILE A 202 19.32 -12.90 8.83
CA ILE A 202 18.86 -11.54 9.14
C ILE A 202 19.00 -10.62 7.92
N ALA A 203 20.15 -10.68 7.23
CA ALA A 203 20.39 -9.85 6.04
C ALA A 203 19.48 -10.25 4.88
N GLY A 204 19.21 -11.54 4.70
CA GLY A 204 18.23 -12.04 3.73
C GLY A 204 16.80 -11.59 4.02
N LYS A 205 16.38 -11.59 5.30
CA LYS A 205 15.09 -11.03 5.72
C LYS A 205 15.00 -9.52 5.47
N LEU A 206 16.07 -8.78 5.77
CA LEU A 206 16.14 -7.35 5.53
C LEU A 206 16.09 -7.00 4.04
N LEU A 207 16.72 -7.79 3.18
CA LEU A 207 16.68 -7.60 1.72
C LEU A 207 15.23 -7.58 1.20
N GLY A 208 14.38 -8.49 1.67
CA GLY A 208 12.95 -8.51 1.36
C GLY A 208 12.14 -7.31 1.87
N GLN A 209 12.71 -6.50 2.81
CA GLN A 209 12.10 -5.25 3.31
C GLN A 209 12.64 -4.02 2.57
N THR A 210 13.49 -4.21 1.55
CA THR A 210 13.98 -3.13 0.70
C THR A 210 13.07 -2.90 -0.51
N LEU A 211 13.30 -1.78 -1.19
CA LEU A 211 12.63 -1.50 -2.46
C LEU A 211 13.07 -2.43 -3.61
N LEU A 212 14.23 -3.08 -3.49
CA LEU A 212 14.90 -3.77 -4.60
C LEU A 212 14.03 -4.86 -5.26
N PRO A 213 13.36 -5.77 -4.52
CA PRO A 213 12.51 -6.80 -5.13
C PRO A 213 11.27 -6.25 -5.84
N TYR A 214 10.87 -5.00 -5.58
CA TYR A 214 9.56 -4.46 -5.97
C TYR A 214 9.65 -3.23 -6.86
N PHE A 215 10.85 -2.68 -7.10
CA PHE A 215 11.01 -1.39 -7.75
C PHE A 215 10.58 -1.39 -9.23
N TRP A 216 10.65 -2.53 -9.90
CA TRP A 216 10.17 -2.71 -11.27
C TRP A 216 8.67 -2.36 -11.42
N MET A 217 7.85 -2.68 -10.40
CA MET A 217 6.42 -2.33 -10.37
C MET A 217 6.24 -0.81 -10.36
N PHE A 218 7.01 -0.14 -9.52
CA PHE A 218 7.03 1.30 -9.43
C PHE A 218 7.47 1.95 -10.74
N LEU A 219 8.53 1.45 -11.36
CA LEU A 219 9.04 1.96 -12.65
C LEU A 219 8.06 1.75 -13.80
N ALA A 220 7.46 0.57 -13.92
CA ALA A 220 6.46 0.29 -14.95
C ALA A 220 5.29 1.29 -14.88
N ALA A 221 4.79 1.54 -13.69
CA ALA A 221 3.69 2.48 -13.48
C ALA A 221 4.10 3.94 -13.65
N SER A 222 5.33 4.31 -13.23
CA SER A 222 5.89 5.64 -13.48
C SER A 222 6.07 5.93 -14.97
N PHE A 223 6.44 4.92 -15.78
CA PHE A 223 6.48 5.05 -17.23
C PHE A 223 5.11 5.37 -17.83
N VAL A 224 4.06 4.69 -17.38
CA VAL A 224 2.68 4.99 -17.82
C VAL A 224 2.29 6.43 -17.44
N ALA A 225 2.68 6.89 -16.25
CA ALA A 225 2.44 8.26 -15.81
C ALA A 225 3.24 9.31 -16.60
N GLU A 226 4.50 9.01 -16.96
CA GLU A 226 5.36 9.87 -17.79
C GLU A 226 4.77 10.07 -19.17
N LYS A 227 4.27 9.00 -19.78
CA LYS A 227 3.70 9.01 -21.14
C LYS A 227 2.18 9.13 -21.16
N LYS A 228 1.57 9.74 -20.13
CA LYS A 228 0.11 9.78 -19.89
C LYS A 228 -0.71 10.22 -21.10
N ASP A 229 -0.20 11.16 -21.90
CA ASP A 229 -0.94 11.72 -23.05
C ASP A 229 -1.15 10.69 -24.18
N VAL A 230 -0.30 9.65 -24.23
CA VAL A 230 -0.42 8.51 -25.15
C VAL A 230 -1.02 7.30 -24.43
N THR A 231 -0.51 7.00 -23.23
CA THR A 231 -0.88 5.75 -22.51
C THR A 231 -2.31 5.77 -21.99
N LEU A 232 -2.81 6.89 -21.43
CA LEU A 232 -4.15 6.92 -20.88
C LEU A 232 -5.26 6.79 -21.94
N PRO A 233 -5.22 7.48 -23.09
CA PRO A 233 -6.19 7.23 -24.16
C PRO A 233 -6.18 5.78 -24.65
N PHE A 234 -4.98 5.20 -24.78
CA PHE A 234 -4.81 3.80 -25.16
C PHE A 234 -5.41 2.85 -24.11
N LEU A 235 -5.08 3.03 -22.84
CA LEU A 235 -5.60 2.22 -21.74
C LEU A 235 -7.12 2.34 -21.58
N LYS A 236 -7.68 3.54 -21.73
CA LYS A 236 -9.14 3.75 -21.73
C LYS A 236 -9.85 2.96 -22.82
N LYS A 237 -9.25 2.89 -24.00
CA LYS A 237 -9.83 2.18 -25.16
C LYS A 237 -9.70 0.66 -25.00
N TYR A 238 -8.57 0.18 -24.49
CA TYR A 238 -8.19 -1.24 -24.48
C TYR A 238 -8.13 -1.88 -23.09
N TRP A 239 -8.69 -1.30 -22.03
CA TRP A 239 -8.63 -1.85 -20.68
C TRP A 239 -9.15 -3.30 -20.59
N TRP A 240 -10.22 -3.61 -21.33
CA TRP A 240 -10.82 -4.93 -21.38
C TRP A 240 -9.92 -6.00 -22.05
N THR A 241 -9.06 -5.63 -23.00
CA THR A 241 -8.08 -6.55 -23.60
C THR A 241 -7.05 -6.99 -22.57
N PHE A 242 -6.64 -6.07 -21.69
CA PHE A 242 -5.77 -6.41 -20.56
C PHE A 242 -6.47 -7.31 -19.55
N LEU A 243 -7.77 -7.16 -19.34
CA LEU A 243 -8.55 -8.09 -18.52
C LEU A 243 -8.58 -9.49 -19.14
N VAL A 244 -8.87 -9.60 -20.42
CA VAL A 244 -8.87 -10.90 -21.14
C VAL A 244 -7.48 -11.53 -21.08
N ALA A 245 -6.42 -10.77 -21.36
CA ALA A 245 -5.05 -11.26 -21.29
C ALA A 245 -4.68 -11.74 -19.86
N LEU A 246 -5.09 -10.99 -18.85
CA LEU A 246 -4.89 -11.35 -17.44
C LEU A 246 -5.59 -12.67 -17.09
N LEU A 247 -6.82 -12.86 -17.54
CA LEU A 247 -7.57 -14.13 -17.36
C LEU A 247 -6.85 -15.28 -18.06
N LEU A 248 -6.44 -15.09 -19.32
CA LEU A 248 -5.72 -16.13 -20.07
C LEU A 248 -4.41 -16.53 -19.37
N VAL A 249 -3.61 -15.57 -18.90
CA VAL A 249 -2.38 -15.84 -18.16
C VAL A 249 -2.68 -16.58 -16.85
N ARG A 250 -3.72 -16.20 -16.15
CA ARG A 250 -4.13 -16.83 -14.88
C ARG A 250 -4.55 -18.29 -15.10
N PHE A 251 -5.36 -18.55 -16.12
CA PHE A 251 -5.82 -19.92 -16.44
C PHE A 251 -4.76 -20.79 -17.10
N SER A 252 -3.76 -20.20 -17.77
CA SER A 252 -2.64 -20.97 -18.36
C SER A 252 -1.68 -21.55 -17.31
N GLY A 253 -1.75 -21.09 -16.06
CA GLY A 253 -0.80 -21.46 -15.02
C GLY A 253 0.60 -20.88 -15.23
N PHE A 254 0.79 -19.95 -16.19
CA PHE A 254 2.07 -19.30 -16.43
C PHE A 254 2.49 -18.47 -15.21
N ASP A 255 3.64 -18.81 -14.65
CA ASP A 255 4.16 -18.18 -13.44
C ASP A 255 5.60 -17.69 -13.64
N PHE A 256 5.76 -16.37 -13.76
CA PHE A 256 7.06 -15.69 -13.85
C PHE A 256 7.20 -14.75 -12.66
N GLN A 257 7.92 -15.19 -11.64
CA GLN A 257 8.04 -14.51 -10.35
C GLN A 257 9.25 -13.59 -10.27
N ALA A 258 9.04 -12.36 -9.83
CA ALA A 258 10.06 -11.39 -9.42
C ALA A 258 9.52 -10.62 -8.20
N GLY A 259 9.57 -11.24 -7.03
CA GLY A 259 8.85 -10.80 -5.82
C GLY A 259 7.33 -11.02 -5.91
N TYR A 260 6.76 -10.82 -7.09
CA TYR A 260 5.37 -11.13 -7.48
C TYR A 260 5.34 -11.58 -8.94
N ASN A 261 4.25 -12.24 -9.37
CA ASN A 261 4.08 -12.60 -10.77
C ASN A 261 4.08 -11.36 -11.66
N VAL A 262 5.09 -11.25 -12.52
CA VAL A 262 5.38 -10.03 -13.32
C VAL A 262 4.24 -9.74 -14.30
N LEU A 263 3.84 -10.76 -15.07
CA LEU A 263 2.87 -10.58 -16.13
C LEU A 263 1.48 -10.27 -15.56
N ASN A 264 1.06 -11.02 -14.52
CA ASN A 264 -0.20 -10.73 -13.81
C ASN A 264 -0.22 -9.32 -13.23
N THR A 265 0.88 -8.88 -12.59
CA THR A 265 0.97 -7.54 -11.99
C THR A 265 0.85 -6.42 -13.04
N ILE A 266 1.57 -6.55 -14.16
CA ILE A 266 1.54 -5.55 -15.23
C ILE A 266 0.14 -5.51 -15.88
N LEU A 267 -0.41 -6.65 -16.25
CA LEU A 267 -1.74 -6.73 -16.88
C LEU A 267 -2.84 -6.20 -15.95
N LEU A 268 -2.78 -6.55 -14.67
CA LEU A 268 -3.73 -6.06 -13.66
C LEU A 268 -3.63 -4.54 -13.51
N PHE A 269 -2.42 -3.99 -13.41
CA PHE A 269 -2.20 -2.54 -13.31
C PHE A 269 -2.73 -1.80 -14.55
N LEU A 270 -2.44 -2.27 -15.76
CA LEU A 270 -2.89 -1.65 -17.01
C LEU A 270 -4.42 -1.71 -17.14
N CYS A 271 -5.01 -2.87 -16.83
CA CYS A 271 -6.46 -3.07 -16.80
C CYS A 271 -7.14 -2.09 -15.82
N LEU A 272 -6.72 -2.11 -14.56
CA LEU A 272 -7.33 -1.28 -13.50
C LEU A 272 -7.12 0.22 -13.76
N THR A 273 -5.95 0.62 -14.26
CA THR A 273 -5.70 2.02 -14.61
C THR A 273 -6.62 2.46 -15.76
N GLY A 274 -6.76 1.67 -16.82
CA GLY A 274 -7.69 1.97 -17.90
C GLY A 274 -9.13 2.06 -17.43
N ALA A 275 -9.61 1.05 -16.68
CA ALA A 275 -10.95 1.00 -16.12
C ALA A 275 -11.23 2.21 -15.20
N ALA A 276 -10.25 2.65 -14.39
CA ALA A 276 -10.41 3.80 -13.52
C ALA A 276 -10.83 5.08 -14.26
N TYR A 277 -10.29 5.29 -15.45
CA TYR A 277 -10.61 6.45 -16.29
C TYR A 277 -11.84 6.25 -17.19
N VAL A 278 -12.31 5.01 -17.35
CA VAL A 278 -13.57 4.69 -18.06
C VAL A 278 -14.78 4.84 -17.14
N PHE A 279 -14.61 4.49 -15.85
CA PHE A 279 -15.71 4.46 -14.88
C PHE A 279 -15.55 5.50 -13.75
N PRO A 280 -15.38 6.80 -14.04
CA PRO A 280 -15.10 7.82 -13.03
C PRO A 280 -16.27 8.01 -12.03
N LYS A 281 -17.50 7.61 -12.42
CA LYS A 281 -18.67 7.69 -11.53
C LYS A 281 -18.59 6.75 -10.32
N LEU A 282 -17.77 5.69 -10.41
CA LEU A 282 -17.53 4.74 -9.31
C LEU A 282 -16.56 5.28 -8.25
N ASN A 283 -16.12 6.53 -8.38
CA ASN A 283 -15.14 7.09 -7.44
C ASN A 283 -15.70 7.21 -6.02
N VAL A 284 -14.93 6.75 -5.05
CA VAL A 284 -15.19 6.92 -3.61
C VAL A 284 -14.67 8.29 -3.18
N LYS A 285 -15.56 9.16 -2.70
CA LYS A 285 -15.23 10.54 -2.35
C LYS A 285 -14.17 10.66 -1.24
N THR A 286 -14.18 9.77 -0.26
CA THR A 286 -13.22 9.75 0.85
C THR A 286 -12.33 8.53 0.73
N ASP A 287 -11.03 8.74 0.51
CA ASP A 287 -10.06 7.65 0.46
C ASP A 287 -9.71 7.18 1.88
N ILE A 288 -10.32 6.08 2.30
CA ILE A 288 -10.05 5.41 3.58
C ILE A 288 -9.13 4.19 3.43
N SER A 289 -8.63 3.92 2.21
CA SER A 289 -7.85 2.72 1.92
C SER A 289 -6.62 2.58 2.79
N TYR A 290 -5.96 3.69 3.11
CA TYR A 290 -4.79 3.70 3.99
C TYR A 290 -5.16 3.28 5.42
N GLY A 291 -6.26 3.82 5.97
CA GLY A 291 -6.78 3.41 7.28
C GLY A 291 -7.15 1.92 7.31
N VAL A 292 -7.88 1.43 6.31
CA VAL A 292 -8.21 0.00 6.20
C VAL A 292 -6.93 -0.85 6.24
N TYR A 293 -5.88 -0.40 5.52
CA TYR A 293 -4.62 -1.11 5.45
C TYR A 293 -3.87 -1.15 6.80
N ILE A 294 -3.83 -0.07 7.56
CA ILE A 294 -3.02 0.00 8.80
C ILE A 294 -3.73 -0.55 10.05
N TYR A 295 -5.08 -0.59 10.07
CA TYR A 295 -5.84 -1.02 11.25
C TYR A 295 -6.24 -2.49 11.26
N HIS A 296 -6.33 -3.18 10.09
CA HIS A 296 -6.90 -4.53 10.05
C HIS A 296 -6.14 -5.54 10.92
N MET A 297 -4.80 -5.49 10.95
CA MET A 297 -4.02 -6.42 11.77
C MET A 297 -4.19 -6.19 13.27
N THR A 298 -4.42 -4.95 13.70
CA THR A 298 -4.75 -4.65 15.09
C THR A 298 -6.04 -5.35 15.51
N VAL A 299 -7.07 -5.35 14.64
CA VAL A 299 -8.35 -6.03 14.91
C VAL A 299 -8.18 -7.55 14.87
N VAL A 300 -7.45 -8.08 13.87
CA VAL A 300 -7.17 -9.52 13.74
C VAL A 300 -6.45 -10.04 14.99
N ASN A 301 -5.37 -9.38 15.41
CA ASN A 301 -4.58 -9.78 16.56
C ASN A 301 -5.35 -9.66 17.89
N ALA A 302 -6.24 -8.66 18.02
CA ALA A 302 -7.11 -8.55 19.17
C ALA A 302 -8.06 -9.75 19.27
N LEU A 303 -8.65 -10.19 18.16
CA LEU A 303 -9.54 -11.37 18.15
C LEU A 303 -8.78 -12.65 18.48
N ILE A 304 -7.56 -12.84 17.94
CA ILE A 304 -6.71 -13.99 18.31
C ILE A 304 -6.39 -13.98 19.81
N ALA A 305 -5.99 -12.82 20.35
CA ALA A 305 -5.67 -12.68 21.77
C ALA A 305 -6.88 -12.94 22.69
N LEU A 306 -8.10 -12.72 22.19
CA LEU A 306 -9.36 -13.06 22.87
C LEU A 306 -9.80 -14.53 22.66
N GLY A 307 -9.04 -15.32 21.87
CA GLY A 307 -9.33 -16.72 21.58
C GLY A 307 -10.35 -16.98 20.46
N TYR A 308 -10.67 -15.95 19.66
CA TYR A 308 -11.61 -16.09 18.56
C TYR A 308 -10.89 -16.50 17.28
N THR A 309 -11.13 -17.73 16.80
CA THR A 309 -10.62 -18.26 15.52
C THR A 309 -11.64 -19.24 14.90
N GLY A 310 -11.48 -19.62 13.65
CA GLY A 310 -12.22 -20.69 12.97
C GLY A 310 -13.66 -20.36 12.60
N ASN A 311 -14.12 -19.13 12.77
CA ASN A 311 -15.51 -18.75 12.50
C ASN A 311 -15.62 -17.72 11.37
N GLN A 312 -16.40 -17.99 10.36
CA GLN A 312 -16.58 -17.12 9.18
C GLN A 312 -17.16 -15.73 9.52
N TRP A 313 -17.95 -15.59 10.60
CA TRP A 313 -18.46 -14.31 11.05
C TRP A 313 -17.36 -13.33 11.50
N LEU A 314 -16.19 -13.84 11.86
CA LEU A 314 -15.04 -13.01 12.22
C LEU A 314 -14.57 -12.14 11.05
N LEU A 315 -14.72 -12.60 9.81
CA LEU A 315 -14.41 -11.78 8.61
C LEU A 315 -15.31 -10.54 8.57
N LEU A 316 -16.59 -10.67 8.86
CA LEU A 316 -17.52 -9.53 8.93
C LEU A 316 -17.12 -8.58 10.05
N ILE A 317 -16.81 -9.12 11.25
CA ILE A 317 -16.39 -8.33 12.42
C ILE A 317 -15.11 -7.55 12.09
N VAL A 318 -14.07 -8.22 11.57
CA VAL A 318 -12.81 -7.56 11.16
C VAL A 318 -13.08 -6.48 10.13
N THR A 319 -13.89 -6.77 9.12
CA THR A 319 -14.21 -5.80 8.06
C THR A 319 -14.90 -4.57 8.66
N VAL A 320 -15.99 -4.75 9.39
CA VAL A 320 -16.78 -3.64 9.94
C VAL A 320 -15.94 -2.79 10.92
N MET A 321 -15.24 -3.43 11.86
CA MET A 321 -14.41 -2.72 12.85
C MET A 321 -13.28 -1.95 12.18
N THR A 322 -12.60 -2.57 11.20
CA THR A 322 -11.51 -1.92 10.46
C THR A 322 -12.02 -0.72 9.66
N PHE A 323 -13.18 -0.85 8.98
CA PHE A 323 -13.76 0.24 8.20
C PHE A 323 -14.20 1.40 9.09
N ILE A 324 -14.76 1.13 10.28
CA ILE A 324 -15.11 2.16 11.27
C ILE A 324 -13.85 2.90 11.74
N LEU A 325 -12.80 2.17 12.15
CA LEU A 325 -11.53 2.76 12.57
C LEU A 325 -10.89 3.60 11.47
N ALA A 326 -10.85 3.08 10.23
CA ALA A 326 -10.33 3.78 9.07
C ALA A 326 -11.11 5.07 8.77
N TRP A 327 -12.44 5.01 8.82
CA TRP A 327 -13.30 6.16 8.57
C TRP A 327 -13.13 7.25 9.64
N VAL A 328 -13.15 6.87 10.92
CA VAL A 328 -12.95 7.81 12.04
C VAL A 328 -11.57 8.45 11.94
N SER A 329 -10.50 7.64 11.75
CA SER A 329 -9.14 8.15 11.61
C SER A 329 -9.01 9.14 10.46
N THR A 330 -9.52 8.81 9.29
CA THR A 330 -9.45 9.69 8.11
C THR A 330 -10.22 11.00 8.34
N LYS A 331 -11.39 10.95 8.98
CA LYS A 331 -12.20 12.15 9.26
C LYS A 331 -11.62 13.05 10.35
N THR A 332 -10.92 12.50 11.30
CA THR A 332 -10.29 13.24 12.43
C THR A 332 -8.83 13.58 12.09
N VAL A 333 -7.94 12.62 12.22
CA VAL A 333 -6.49 12.77 12.06
C VAL A 333 -6.11 13.12 10.62
N GLY A 334 -6.67 12.42 9.64
CA GLY A 334 -6.39 12.68 8.22
C GLY A 334 -6.79 14.09 7.80
N SER A 335 -7.95 14.56 8.29
CA SER A 335 -8.42 15.94 8.03
C SER A 335 -7.53 17.00 8.68
N LEU A 336 -7.07 16.76 9.92
CA LEU A 336 -6.14 17.65 10.62
C LEU A 336 -4.78 17.68 9.91
N ALA A 337 -4.22 16.54 9.55
CA ALA A 337 -2.98 16.42 8.81
C ALA A 337 -3.04 17.17 7.47
N MET A 338 -4.19 17.13 6.78
CA MET A 338 -4.39 17.88 5.54
C MET A 338 -4.39 19.40 5.78
N ARG A 339 -5.04 19.88 6.85
CA ARG A 339 -5.01 21.31 7.21
C ARG A 339 -3.58 21.77 7.53
N MET A 340 -2.83 21.00 8.30
CA MET A 340 -1.44 21.30 8.63
C MET A 340 -0.54 21.30 7.39
N LYS A 341 -0.74 20.35 6.46
CA LYS A 341 -0.07 20.33 5.16
C LYS A 341 -0.32 21.59 4.36
N LEU A 342 -1.58 22.05 4.27
CA LEU A 342 -1.95 23.27 3.52
C LEU A 342 -1.35 24.52 4.16
N LYS A 343 -1.34 24.62 5.50
CA LYS A 343 -0.69 25.72 6.22
C LYS A 343 0.80 25.78 5.92
N SER A 344 1.47 24.66 6.03
CA SER A 344 2.91 24.48 5.80
C SER A 344 3.37 24.68 4.34
N GLN A 345 2.46 24.87 3.40
CA GLN A 345 2.75 25.21 1.99
C GLN A 345 2.59 26.70 1.70
N ARG A 346 2.00 27.45 2.66
CA ARG A 346 1.83 28.90 2.57
C ARG A 346 2.99 29.66 3.22
N ASP A 347 3.59 29.05 4.24
CA ASP A 347 4.82 29.49 4.89
C ASP A 347 6.06 29.00 4.09
#